data_5a7cadc9675cba596579dd424fc802b5
#
_entry.id   5a7cadc9675cba596579dd424fc802b5
#
_cell.length_a   1.000
_cell.length_b   1.000
_cell.length_c   1.000
_cell.angle_alpha   90.00
_cell.angle_beta   90.00
_cell.angle_gamma   90.00
#
_symmetry.space_group_name_H-M   'P 1'
#
loop_
_entity.id
_entity.type
_entity.pdbx_description
1 polymer ?
#
loop_
_entity_poly.entity_id
_entity_poly.type
_entity_poly.pdbx_seq_one_letter_code
_entity_poly.pdbx_strand_id
1 'polypeptide(L)'
;MSPIYKKAKDILRRLVEEEPHFQSEEQQFFVDELGESAITVGLRAWVATENYWPVKWKMNERIKEEFDAAGISIPYNQLDVHICPEPANKKAGKGDK
;
A
#
# COMPACT_ATOMS: atom_id res chain seq x y z
N MET A 1 -8.44 -17.97 -10.62
CA MET A 1 -8.26 -17.00 -9.55
C MET A 1 -9.47 -16.93 -8.70
N SER A 2 -9.31 -16.84 -7.44
CA SER A 2 -10.47 -16.82 -6.56
C SER A 2 -11.04 -15.40 -6.53
N PRO A 3 -12.31 -15.29 -6.16
CA PRO A 3 -12.90 -13.96 -6.02
C PRO A 3 -12.20 -13.11 -4.98
N ILE A 4 -11.63 -13.75 -3.98
CA ILE A 4 -10.92 -13.03 -2.94
C ILE A 4 -9.71 -12.32 -3.48
N TYR A 5 -8.96 -13.00 -4.35
CA TYR A 5 -7.76 -12.40 -4.92
C TYR A 5 -8.11 -11.14 -5.71
N LYS A 6 -9.11 -11.23 -6.56
CA LYS A 6 -9.48 -10.09 -7.38
C LYS A 6 -10.01 -8.96 -6.52
N LYS A 7 -10.81 -9.28 -5.54
CA LYS A 7 -11.37 -8.27 -4.66
C LYS A 7 -10.27 -7.56 -3.89
N ALA A 8 -9.30 -8.33 -3.41
CA ALA A 8 -8.21 -7.76 -2.66
C ALA A 8 -7.38 -6.81 -3.52
N LYS A 9 -7.11 -7.22 -4.74
CA LYS A 9 -6.36 -6.34 -5.63
C LYS A 9 -7.12 -5.06 -5.93
N ASP A 10 -8.41 -5.16 -6.14
CA ASP A 10 -9.21 -3.98 -6.43
C ASP A 10 -9.22 -3.02 -5.24
N ILE A 11 -9.34 -3.56 -4.04
CA ILE A 11 -9.33 -2.72 -2.85
C ILE A 11 -7.99 -2.01 -2.72
N LEU A 12 -6.91 -2.75 -2.87
CA LEU A 12 -5.60 -2.17 -2.70
C LEU A 12 -5.32 -1.12 -3.77
N ARG A 13 -5.71 -1.40 -5.00
CA ARG A 13 -5.50 -0.42 -6.06
C ARG A 13 -6.26 0.85 -5.75
N ARG A 14 -7.49 0.74 -5.29
CA ARG A 14 -8.28 1.92 -4.97
C ARG A 14 -7.63 2.72 -3.84
N LEU A 15 -7.14 2.04 -2.82
CA LEU A 15 -6.51 2.74 -1.72
C LEU A 15 -5.27 3.50 -2.17
N VAL A 16 -4.51 2.89 -3.05
CA VAL A 16 -3.31 3.53 -3.56
C VAL A 16 -3.67 4.74 -4.42
N GLU A 17 -4.69 4.58 -5.26
CA GLU A 17 -5.07 5.68 -6.13
C GLU A 17 -5.67 6.84 -5.39
N GLU A 18 -6.29 6.58 -4.26
CA GLU A 18 -6.91 7.64 -3.49
C GLU A 18 -5.95 8.39 -2.59
N GLU A 19 -4.73 7.91 -2.46
CA GLU A 19 -3.80 8.53 -1.54
C GLU A 19 -3.08 9.69 -2.21
N PRO A 20 -3.39 10.93 -1.82
CA PRO A 20 -2.81 12.07 -2.52
C PRO A 20 -1.34 12.30 -2.23
N HIS A 21 -0.80 11.66 -1.21
CA HIS A 21 0.60 11.89 -0.85
C HIS A 21 1.58 10.97 -1.57
N PHE A 22 1.09 9.99 -2.29
CA PHE A 22 1.99 9.13 -3.04
C PHE A 22 2.50 9.92 -4.23
N GLN A 23 3.80 9.95 -4.37
CA GLN A 23 4.42 10.91 -5.24
C GLN A 23 4.66 10.49 -6.66
N SER A 24 4.71 9.26 -6.95
CA SER A 24 5.12 8.91 -8.27
C SER A 24 4.26 7.81 -8.79
N GLU A 25 4.46 7.50 -10.03
CA GLU A 25 3.79 6.38 -10.60
C GLU A 25 4.49 5.09 -10.30
N GLU A 26 5.45 5.13 -9.40
CA GLU A 26 6.23 3.94 -9.12
C GLU A 26 5.70 3.14 -7.97
N GLN A 27 4.53 3.45 -7.46
CA GLN A 27 3.95 2.62 -6.42
C GLN A 27 3.80 1.21 -6.94
N GLN A 28 4.10 0.26 -6.08
CA GLN A 28 3.98 -1.15 -6.41
C GLN A 28 3.20 -1.84 -5.32
N PHE A 29 2.35 -2.77 -5.71
CA PHE A 29 1.67 -3.55 -4.71
C PHE A 29 1.44 -4.95 -5.26
N PHE A 30 1.28 -5.91 -4.35
CA PHE A 30 0.99 -7.25 -4.76
C PHE A 30 0.10 -7.93 -3.73
N VAL A 31 -0.57 -8.96 -4.17
CA VAL A 31 -1.45 -9.74 -3.34
C VAL A 31 -1.22 -11.19 -3.68
N ASP A 32 -1.07 -12.02 -2.65
CA ASP A 32 -0.96 -13.45 -2.84
C ASP A 32 -1.98 -14.15 -1.95
N GLU A 33 -2.51 -15.24 -2.43
CA GLU A 33 -3.47 -16.01 -1.66
C GLU A 33 -2.75 -16.92 -0.70
N LEU A 34 -3.25 -16.99 0.54
CA LEU A 34 -2.73 -17.91 1.53
C LEU A 34 -3.71 -19.01 1.85
N GLY A 35 -4.97 -18.82 1.56
CA GLY A 35 -6.00 -19.79 1.86
C GLY A 35 -7.29 -19.28 1.31
N GLU A 36 -8.38 -19.79 1.84
CA GLU A 36 -9.68 -19.46 1.28
C GLU A 36 -10.07 -18.01 1.49
N SER A 37 -9.69 -17.44 2.61
CA SER A 37 -10.05 -16.06 2.89
C SER A 37 -8.89 -15.30 3.49
N ALA A 38 -7.68 -15.76 3.28
CA ALA A 38 -6.50 -15.10 3.82
C ALA A 38 -5.55 -14.75 2.68
N ILE A 39 -4.93 -13.60 2.78
CA ILE A 39 -4.01 -13.13 1.74
C ILE A 39 -2.78 -12.49 2.34
N THR A 40 -1.76 -12.36 1.51
CA THR A 40 -0.57 -11.58 1.82
C THR A 40 -0.65 -10.32 0.98
N VAL A 41 -0.34 -9.18 1.59
CA VAL A 41 -0.38 -7.90 0.90
C VAL A 41 0.95 -7.19 1.02
N GLY A 42 1.46 -6.70 -0.10
CA GLY A 42 2.66 -5.89 -0.09
C GLY A 42 2.41 -4.59 -0.82
N LEU A 43 2.95 -3.50 -0.30
CA LEU A 43 2.81 -2.19 -0.89
C LEU A 43 4.12 -1.44 -0.74
N ARG A 44 4.56 -0.82 -1.81
CA ARG A 44 5.73 0.03 -1.77
C ARG A 44 5.40 1.34 -2.45
N ALA A 45 5.61 2.44 -1.76
CA ALA A 45 5.27 3.75 -2.31
C ALA A 45 6.20 4.80 -1.74
N TRP A 46 6.32 5.92 -2.44
CA TRP A 46 7.18 7.00 -2.04
C TRP A 46 6.37 8.22 -1.66
N VAL A 47 6.76 8.86 -0.56
CA VAL A 47 6.10 10.07 -0.10
C VAL A 47 7.16 11.06 0.33
N ALA A 48 6.79 12.34 0.37
CA ALA A 48 7.70 13.33 0.92
C ALA A 48 8.03 12.98 2.36
N THR A 49 9.24 13.28 2.77
CA THR A 49 9.70 12.89 4.10
C THR A 49 8.76 13.36 5.20
N GLU A 50 8.24 14.57 5.08
CA GLU A 50 7.37 15.10 6.13
C GLU A 50 6.05 14.37 6.21
N ASN A 51 5.69 13.61 5.20
CA ASN A 51 4.44 12.87 5.20
C ASN A 51 4.61 11.40 5.55
N TYR A 52 5.83 11.01 5.86
CA TYR A 52 6.13 9.59 6.06
C TYR A 52 5.28 8.92 7.13
N TRP A 53 5.33 9.44 8.35
CA TRP A 53 4.61 8.79 9.43
C TRP A 53 3.09 8.87 9.28
N PRO A 54 2.53 10.03 8.95
CA PRO A 54 1.07 10.09 8.80
C PRO A 54 0.55 9.15 7.72
N VAL A 55 1.24 9.08 6.59
CA VAL A 55 0.79 8.22 5.51
C VAL A 55 0.96 6.75 5.86
N LYS A 56 2.09 6.42 6.50
CA LYS A 56 2.33 5.05 6.88
C LYS A 56 1.24 4.56 7.82
N TRP A 57 0.92 5.33 8.84
CA TRP A 57 -0.10 4.93 9.78
C TRP A 57 -1.47 4.84 9.12
N LYS A 58 -1.78 5.83 8.29
CA LYS A 58 -3.07 5.85 7.63
C LYS A 58 -3.25 4.66 6.70
N MET A 59 -2.23 4.33 5.92
CA MET A 59 -2.35 3.22 5.00
C MET A 59 -2.48 1.89 5.73
N ASN A 60 -1.71 1.71 6.79
CA ASN A 60 -1.83 0.49 7.58
C ASN A 60 -3.25 0.35 8.11
N GLU A 61 -3.80 1.41 8.63
CA GLU A 61 -5.13 1.37 9.19
C GLU A 61 -6.19 1.17 8.13
N ARG A 62 -6.09 1.89 7.03
CA ARG A 62 -7.09 1.77 5.99
C ARG A 62 -7.08 0.38 5.35
N ILE A 63 -5.91 -0.17 5.14
CA ILE A 63 -5.84 -1.50 4.57
C ILE A 63 -6.54 -2.49 5.48
N LYS A 64 -6.26 -2.41 6.77
CA LYS A 64 -6.89 -3.33 7.68
C LYS A 64 -8.41 -3.15 7.71
N GLU A 65 -8.87 -1.92 7.76
CA GLU A 65 -10.28 -1.65 7.82
C GLU A 65 -11.01 -2.11 6.57
N GLU A 66 -10.46 -1.83 5.41
CA GLU A 66 -11.12 -2.18 4.18
C GLU A 66 -11.17 -3.69 3.97
N PHE A 67 -10.09 -4.36 4.33
CA PHE A 67 -10.07 -5.80 4.15
C PHE A 67 -10.95 -6.49 5.15
N ASP A 68 -10.99 -5.98 6.39
CA ASP A 68 -11.91 -6.52 7.37
C ASP A 68 -13.35 -6.37 6.90
N ALA A 69 -13.69 -5.21 6.38
CA ALA A 69 -15.04 -4.97 5.90
C ALA A 69 -15.39 -5.88 4.74
N ALA A 70 -14.41 -6.31 3.99
CA ALA A 70 -14.65 -7.20 2.87
C ALA A 70 -14.60 -8.67 3.27
N GLY A 71 -14.33 -8.96 4.52
CA GLY A 71 -14.27 -10.35 4.98
C GLY A 71 -12.99 -11.05 4.58
N ILE A 72 -11.94 -10.29 4.29
CA ILE A 72 -10.67 -10.85 3.87
C ILE A 72 -9.66 -10.69 5.00
N SER A 73 -8.98 -11.76 5.35
CA SER A 73 -8.05 -11.74 6.46
C SER A 73 -6.63 -11.56 5.98
N ILE A 74 -5.90 -10.68 6.66
CA ILE A 74 -4.46 -10.56 6.44
C ILE A 74 -3.79 -10.99 7.74
N PRO A 75 -3.29 -12.21 7.80
CA PRO A 75 -2.69 -12.69 9.05
C PRO A 75 -1.50 -11.83 9.46
N TYR A 76 -1.21 -11.87 10.73
CA TYR A 76 -0.06 -11.15 11.26
C TYR A 76 1.18 -11.54 10.48
N ASN A 77 2.01 -10.58 10.19
CA ASN A 77 3.24 -10.73 9.42
C ASN A 77 3.03 -10.91 7.92
N GLN A 78 1.79 -10.83 7.46
CA GLN A 78 1.54 -10.95 6.03
C GLN A 78 1.18 -9.61 5.40
N LEU A 79 1.27 -8.53 6.14
CA LEU A 79 1.03 -7.19 5.61
C LEU A 79 2.36 -6.45 5.62
N ASP A 80 2.86 -6.11 4.45
CA ASP A 80 4.14 -5.47 4.32
C ASP A 80 3.96 -4.13 3.62
N VAL A 81 3.86 -3.06 4.39
CA VAL A 81 3.69 -1.73 3.84
C VAL A 81 5.01 -0.98 3.95
N HIS A 82 5.61 -0.76 2.79
CA HIS A 82 6.89 -0.06 2.71
C HIS A 82 6.65 1.35 2.19
N ILE A 83 6.69 2.32 3.07
CA ILE A 83 6.60 3.71 2.69
C ILE A 83 8.01 4.25 2.68
N CYS A 84 8.44 4.77 1.55
CA CYS A 84 9.81 5.25 1.39
C CYS A 84 9.83 6.75 1.49
N PRO A 85 10.52 7.30 2.47
CA PRO A 85 10.59 8.75 2.59
C PRO A 85 11.50 9.30 1.51
N GLU A 86 11.06 10.39 0.91
CA GLU A 86 11.81 10.99 -0.16
C GLU A 86 11.81 12.49 0.03
N PRO A 87 12.97 13.11 0.18
CA PRO A 87 13.00 14.55 0.37
C PRO A 87 12.30 15.27 -0.76
N ALA A 88 11.60 16.33 -0.41
CA ALA A 88 10.85 17.05 -1.42
C ALA A 88 11.72 17.50 -2.56
N ASN A 89 12.92 17.93 -2.28
CA ASN A 89 13.78 18.41 -3.34
C ASN A 89 14.57 17.32 -4.02
N LYS A 90 14.41 16.10 -3.61
CA LYS A 90 15.12 15.05 -4.24
C LYS A 90 14.69 14.86 -5.66
N LYS A 91 13.39 15.00 -5.91
CA LYS A 91 12.92 14.90 -7.20
C LYS A 91 13.52 15.94 -8.07
N ALA A 92 13.57 17.13 -7.61
CA ALA A 92 14.14 18.18 -8.37
C ALA A 92 15.62 17.93 -8.56
N GLY A 93 16.24 17.44 -7.51
CA GLY A 93 17.64 17.22 -7.63
C GLY A 93 18.01 15.94 -8.24
N LYS A 94 17.02 15.13 -8.53
CA LYS A 94 17.36 13.89 -9.02
C LYS A 94 18.10 13.94 -10.25
N GLY A 95 17.87 14.89 -10.96
CA GLY A 95 18.64 15.00 -12.13
C GLY A 95 20.08 15.05 -11.84
N ASP A 96 20.43 15.56 -10.73
CA ASP A 96 21.77 15.65 -10.44
C ASP A 96 22.24 14.50 -9.70
N LYS A 97 21.68 13.80 -9.50
CA LYS A 97 22.26 12.89 -8.87
C LYS A 97 22.24 12.05 -8.99
#